data_70be1cccbe65bf4f4d90750264257863
#
_entry.id   70be1cccbe65bf4f4d90750264257863
#
_cell.length_a   1.000
_cell.length_b   1.000
_cell.length_c   1.000
_cell.angle_alpha   90.00
_cell.angle_beta   90.00
_cell.angle_gamma   90.00
#
_symmetry.space_group_name_H-M   'P 1'
#
loop_
_entity.id
_entity.type
_entity.pdbx_description
1 polymer ?
#
loop_
_entity_poly.entity_id
_entity_poly.type
_entity_poly.pdbx_seq_one_letter_code
_entity_poly.pdbx_strand_id
1 'polypeptide(L)'
;MAQTPQLKTNRHDTHSTTTQGGSWSTKRIATLAVLCTVGFITSFIEIPIFPLAAWLKFDPSGIVALVAGFAFGPGTGVLVAVLTWFVHLLFVFDPYGVLMAILSLVSLVAPASAIYRHDLTLGGAVKGMVVGGLCSLIICVLANLVVTPLYTAVSISDVAAMIVPILIPFNLIKIILECVGCALIYKPISKALSA
;
A
#
# COMPACT_ATOMS: atom_id res chain seq x y z
N MET A 1 -39.23 -55.30 34.70
CA MET A 1 -39.07 -53.89 34.46
C MET A 1 -37.90 -53.71 33.49
N ALA A 2 -38.19 -53.46 32.21
CA ALA A 2 -37.19 -53.39 31.16
C ALA A 2 -36.86 -51.87 30.95
N GLN A 3 -35.60 -51.52 31.13
CA GLN A 3 -35.12 -50.16 30.85
C GLN A 3 -34.84 -50.03 29.36
N THR A 4 -35.54 -49.10 28.71
CA THR A 4 -35.34 -48.71 27.31
C THR A 4 -34.05 -47.90 27.19
N PRO A 5 -33.13 -48.21 26.27
CA PRO A 5 -31.93 -47.38 26.05
C PRO A 5 -32.31 -46.06 25.34
N GLN A 6 -31.96 -44.97 25.94
CA GLN A 6 -32.05 -43.63 25.35
C GLN A 6 -31.00 -43.52 24.22
N LEU A 7 -31.46 -43.46 22.98
CA LEU A 7 -30.65 -43.08 21.83
C LEU A 7 -30.22 -41.63 21.97
N LYS A 8 -28.94 -41.39 22.30
CA LYS A 8 -28.30 -40.08 22.14
C LYS A 8 -28.21 -39.78 20.65
N THR A 9 -29.11 -38.93 20.16
CA THR A 9 -28.97 -38.28 18.87
C THR A 9 -27.76 -37.33 18.97
N ASN A 10 -26.61 -37.79 18.48
CA ASN A 10 -25.50 -36.89 18.16
C ASN A 10 -25.97 -35.99 17.02
N ARG A 11 -26.41 -34.76 17.38
CA ARG A 11 -26.40 -33.64 16.44
C ARG A 11 -24.93 -33.40 16.09
N HIS A 12 -24.50 -33.94 14.98
CA HIS A 12 -23.34 -33.42 14.28
C HIS A 12 -23.70 -32.03 13.84
N ASP A 13 -23.33 -31.03 14.65
CA ASP A 13 -23.12 -29.70 14.19
C ASP A 13 -21.96 -29.78 13.19
N THR A 14 -22.32 -29.94 11.93
CA THR A 14 -21.40 -29.72 10.82
C THR A 14 -21.09 -28.22 10.73
N HIS A 15 -20.39 -27.70 11.76
CA HIS A 15 -19.53 -26.56 11.53
C HIS A 15 -18.45 -27.08 10.59
N SER A 16 -18.67 -26.91 9.30
CA SER A 16 -17.62 -26.97 8.32
C SER A 16 -16.59 -25.92 8.74
N THR A 17 -15.61 -26.34 9.52
CA THR A 17 -14.34 -25.66 9.61
C THR A 17 -13.77 -25.69 8.20
N THR A 18 -14.18 -24.70 7.40
CA THR A 18 -13.51 -24.39 6.17
C THR A 18 -12.10 -24.05 6.59
N THR A 19 -11.21 -25.02 6.47
CA THR A 19 -9.78 -24.83 6.51
C THR A 19 -9.50 -23.60 5.65
N GLN A 20 -9.06 -22.50 6.25
CA GLN A 20 -8.64 -21.31 5.56
C GLN A 20 -7.35 -21.59 4.79
N GLY A 21 -7.44 -22.44 3.81
CA GLY A 21 -6.51 -22.54 2.72
C GLY A 21 -6.91 -21.48 1.70
N GLY A 22 -6.25 -20.33 1.73
CA GLY A 22 -6.05 -19.48 0.58
C GLY A 22 -7.23 -18.90 -0.23
N SER A 23 -8.48 -19.21 0.06
CA SER A 23 -9.61 -18.68 -0.71
C SER A 23 -9.98 -17.27 -0.25
N TRP A 24 -9.97 -16.33 -1.18
CA TRP A 24 -10.41 -14.97 -0.95
C TRP A 24 -11.92 -14.96 -0.70
N SER A 25 -12.35 -14.58 0.49
CA SER A 25 -13.78 -14.45 0.77
C SER A 25 -14.39 -13.31 -0.06
N THR A 26 -15.67 -13.41 -0.41
CA THR A 26 -16.39 -12.36 -1.15
C THR A 26 -16.30 -11.00 -0.44
N LYS A 27 -16.39 -10.98 0.91
CA LYS A 27 -16.22 -9.77 1.72
C LYS A 27 -14.83 -9.16 1.49
N ARG A 28 -13.77 -9.96 1.47
CA ARG A 28 -12.40 -9.49 1.23
C ARG A 28 -12.24 -8.91 -0.18
N ILE A 29 -12.75 -9.60 -1.19
CA ILE A 29 -12.70 -9.11 -2.59
C ILE A 29 -13.45 -7.77 -2.72
N ALA A 30 -14.65 -7.67 -2.16
CA ALA A 30 -15.43 -6.43 -2.18
C ALA A 30 -14.68 -5.27 -1.49
N THR A 31 -14.10 -5.52 -0.31
CA THR A 31 -13.30 -4.52 0.41
C THR A 31 -12.10 -4.06 -0.41
N LEU A 32 -11.40 -4.99 -1.06
CA LEU A 32 -10.27 -4.66 -1.93
C LEU A 32 -10.68 -3.83 -3.14
N ALA A 33 -11.81 -4.15 -3.76
CA ALA A 33 -12.35 -3.37 -4.87
C ALA A 33 -12.65 -1.93 -4.43
N VAL A 34 -13.22 -1.73 -3.24
CA VAL A 34 -13.45 -0.40 -2.67
C VAL A 34 -12.13 0.32 -2.42
N LEU A 35 -11.13 -0.34 -1.81
CA LEU A 35 -9.81 0.27 -1.57
C LEU A 35 -9.10 0.63 -2.87
N CYS A 36 -9.14 -0.23 -3.89
CA CYS A 36 -8.59 0.10 -5.21
C CYS A 36 -9.31 1.30 -5.84
N THR A 37 -10.63 1.39 -5.70
CA THR A 37 -11.42 2.53 -6.22
C THR A 37 -11.04 3.82 -5.51
N VAL A 38 -10.93 3.81 -4.18
CA VAL A 38 -10.50 4.98 -3.40
C VAL A 38 -9.06 5.36 -3.77
N GLY A 39 -8.15 4.37 -3.86
CA GLY A 39 -6.77 4.59 -4.31
C GLY A 39 -6.73 5.22 -5.70
N PHE A 40 -7.52 4.72 -6.64
CA PHE A 40 -7.64 5.27 -7.99
C PHE A 40 -8.14 6.72 -7.99
N ILE A 41 -9.20 7.03 -7.26
CA ILE A 41 -9.71 8.41 -7.17
C ILE A 41 -8.65 9.35 -6.57
N THR A 42 -7.97 8.92 -5.52
CA THR A 42 -6.95 9.73 -4.86
C THR A 42 -5.67 9.88 -5.68
N SER A 43 -5.38 8.96 -6.61
CA SER A 43 -4.21 9.07 -7.51
C SER A 43 -4.29 10.24 -8.49
N PHE A 44 -5.49 10.81 -8.73
CA PHE A 44 -5.66 12.03 -9.54
C PHE A 44 -5.33 13.31 -8.76
N ILE A 45 -5.18 13.23 -7.44
CA ILE A 45 -4.77 14.38 -6.61
C ILE A 45 -3.25 14.47 -6.69
N GLU A 46 -2.75 15.05 -7.75
CA GLU A 46 -1.32 15.20 -8.01
C GLU A 46 -0.85 16.61 -7.63
N ILE A 47 -0.09 16.72 -6.55
CA ILE A 47 0.40 17.99 -6.01
C ILE A 47 1.90 18.10 -6.27
N PRO A 48 2.35 18.96 -7.20
CA PRO A 48 3.76 19.25 -7.39
C PRO A 48 4.30 20.03 -6.18
N ILE A 49 5.23 19.43 -5.42
CA ILE A 49 5.80 20.07 -4.22
C ILE A 49 6.95 21.01 -4.59
N PHE A 50 7.72 20.65 -5.60
CA PHE A 50 8.88 21.42 -6.05
C PHE A 50 8.69 22.00 -7.45
N PRO A 51 8.60 23.34 -7.61
CA PRO A 51 8.41 23.97 -8.93
C PRO A 51 9.51 23.64 -9.96
N LEU A 52 10.75 23.45 -9.50
CA LEU A 52 11.90 23.11 -10.34
C LEU A 52 11.89 21.64 -10.81
N ALA A 53 11.07 20.80 -10.21
CA ALA A 53 10.93 19.39 -10.53
C ALA A 53 9.43 19.03 -10.56
N ALA A 54 8.69 19.64 -11.48
CA ALA A 54 7.23 19.52 -11.58
C ALA A 54 6.75 18.08 -11.89
N TRP A 55 7.64 17.20 -12.32
CA TRP A 55 7.36 15.77 -12.49
C TRP A 55 7.30 15.00 -11.16
N LEU A 56 7.85 15.57 -10.07
CA LEU A 56 7.76 15.01 -8.72
C LEU A 56 6.45 15.46 -8.08
N LYS A 57 5.44 14.62 -8.16
CA LYS A 57 4.11 14.89 -7.63
C LYS A 57 3.82 14.01 -6.42
N PHE A 58 3.25 14.61 -5.38
CA PHE A 58 2.66 13.89 -4.26
C PHE A 58 1.23 13.50 -4.61
N ASP A 59 0.86 12.27 -4.30
CA ASP A 59 -0.50 11.73 -4.37
C ASP A 59 -0.83 10.95 -3.10
N PRO A 60 -2.09 11.00 -2.62
CA PRO A 60 -2.48 10.31 -1.39
C PRO A 60 -2.76 8.80 -1.55
N SER A 61 -2.63 8.22 -2.74
CA SER A 61 -2.97 6.81 -3.00
C SER A 61 -2.12 5.84 -2.16
N GLY A 62 -0.90 6.24 -1.79
CA GLY A 62 -0.02 5.49 -0.90
C GLY A 62 -0.61 5.26 0.48
N ILE A 63 -1.40 6.19 0.99
CA ILE A 63 -2.12 6.03 2.26
C ILE A 63 -3.07 4.84 2.18
N VAL A 64 -3.81 4.72 1.08
CA VAL A 64 -4.78 3.63 0.86
C VAL A 64 -4.06 2.28 0.74
N ALA A 65 -2.96 2.24 0.00
CA ALA A 65 -2.14 1.04 -0.15
C ALA A 65 -1.52 0.57 1.18
N LEU A 66 -1.03 1.50 2.02
CA LEU A 66 -0.53 1.20 3.38
C LEU A 66 -1.64 0.63 4.27
N VAL A 67 -2.83 1.25 4.27
CA VAL A 67 -3.99 0.75 5.03
C VAL A 67 -4.36 -0.65 4.59
N ALA A 68 -4.42 -0.92 3.28
CA ALA A 68 -4.67 -2.25 2.73
C ALA A 68 -3.61 -3.26 3.18
N GLY A 69 -2.34 -2.87 3.16
CA GLY A 69 -1.21 -3.68 3.59
C GLY A 69 -1.26 -4.02 5.08
N PHE A 70 -1.60 -3.07 5.93
CA PHE A 70 -1.72 -3.28 7.37
C PHE A 70 -2.96 -4.10 7.73
N ALA A 71 -4.09 -3.89 7.05
CA ALA A 71 -5.33 -4.62 7.33
C ALA A 71 -5.31 -6.07 6.81
N PHE A 72 -4.74 -6.30 5.62
CA PHE A 72 -4.86 -7.59 4.91
C PHE A 72 -3.52 -8.24 4.59
N GLY A 73 -2.42 -7.62 4.95
CA GLY A 73 -1.05 -8.11 4.74
C GLY A 73 -0.36 -7.57 3.49
N PRO A 74 0.98 -7.79 3.38
CA PRO A 74 1.84 -7.13 2.40
C PRO A 74 1.44 -7.39 0.95
N GLY A 75 1.09 -8.63 0.60
CA GLY A 75 0.66 -8.96 -0.76
C GLY A 75 -0.59 -8.20 -1.19
N THR A 76 -1.52 -7.96 -0.25
CA THR A 76 -2.74 -7.20 -0.52
C THR A 76 -2.46 -5.71 -0.71
N GLY A 77 -1.60 -5.13 0.13
CA GLY A 77 -1.20 -3.73 -0.03
C GLY A 77 -0.47 -3.47 -1.35
N VAL A 78 0.44 -4.37 -1.73
CA VAL A 78 1.12 -4.33 -3.04
C VAL A 78 0.12 -4.45 -4.19
N LEU A 79 -0.84 -5.37 -4.09
CA LEU A 79 -1.87 -5.54 -5.12
C LEU A 79 -2.70 -4.25 -5.30
N VAL A 80 -3.13 -3.63 -4.19
CA VAL A 80 -3.87 -2.35 -4.25
C VAL A 80 -3.02 -1.26 -4.89
N ALA A 81 -1.74 -1.13 -4.52
CA ALA A 81 -0.83 -0.15 -5.11
C ALA A 81 -0.69 -0.34 -6.63
N VAL A 82 -0.41 -1.57 -7.08
CA VAL A 82 -0.22 -1.88 -8.50
C VAL A 82 -1.51 -1.68 -9.29
N LEU A 83 -2.65 -2.19 -8.81
CA LEU A 83 -3.93 -2.04 -9.50
C LEU A 83 -4.38 -0.58 -9.60
N THR A 84 -4.21 0.21 -8.53
CA THR A 84 -4.51 1.64 -8.53
C THR A 84 -3.80 2.34 -9.68
N TRP A 85 -2.49 2.18 -9.80
CA TRP A 85 -1.69 2.86 -10.81
C TRP A 85 -1.80 2.25 -12.20
N PHE A 86 -2.07 0.96 -12.28
CA PHE A 86 -2.36 0.32 -13.58
C PHE A 86 -3.68 0.84 -14.16
N VAL A 87 -4.74 1.01 -13.34
CA VAL A 87 -5.99 1.63 -13.79
C VAL A 87 -5.78 3.10 -14.11
N HIS A 88 -5.02 3.86 -13.29
CA HIS A 88 -4.66 5.26 -13.57
C HIS A 88 -4.04 5.42 -14.97
N LEU A 89 -3.12 4.52 -15.36
CA LEU A 89 -2.47 4.54 -16.68
C LEU A 89 -3.46 4.48 -17.85
N LEU A 90 -4.62 3.86 -17.68
CA LEU A 90 -5.64 3.77 -18.74
C LEU A 90 -6.34 5.12 -18.99
N PHE A 91 -6.31 6.02 -18.03
CA PHE A 91 -6.93 7.34 -18.11
C PHE A 91 -5.91 8.45 -18.37
N VAL A 92 -4.73 8.34 -17.80
CA VAL A 92 -3.62 9.28 -17.98
C VAL A 92 -2.41 8.50 -18.45
N PHE A 93 -2.08 8.66 -19.73
CA PHE A 93 -0.96 7.92 -20.32
C PHE A 93 0.38 8.55 -19.91
N ASP A 94 0.84 8.18 -18.72
CA ASP A 94 2.17 8.50 -18.20
C ASP A 94 2.87 7.24 -17.67
N PRO A 95 3.46 6.43 -18.56
CA PRO A 95 4.05 5.16 -18.17
C PRO A 95 5.24 5.31 -17.20
N TYR A 96 6.01 6.39 -17.31
CA TYR A 96 7.17 6.64 -16.44
C TYR A 96 6.74 7.11 -15.06
N GLY A 97 5.77 8.02 -14.98
CA GLY A 97 5.18 8.44 -13.69
C GLY A 97 4.51 7.27 -12.97
N VAL A 98 3.74 6.46 -13.68
CA VAL A 98 3.12 5.24 -13.13
C VAL A 98 4.17 4.23 -12.65
N LEU A 99 5.24 4.00 -13.42
CA LEU A 99 6.34 3.13 -12.99
C LEU A 99 6.98 3.63 -11.69
N MET A 100 7.27 4.94 -11.60
CA MET A 100 7.85 5.54 -10.41
C MET A 100 6.92 5.48 -9.20
N ALA A 101 5.62 5.70 -9.40
CA ALA A 101 4.62 5.57 -8.35
C ALA A 101 4.52 4.12 -7.83
N ILE A 102 4.45 3.13 -8.71
CA ILE A 102 4.44 1.71 -8.32
C ILE A 102 5.71 1.34 -7.55
N LEU A 103 6.89 1.73 -8.03
CA LEU A 103 8.17 1.47 -7.34
C LEU A 103 8.18 2.10 -5.95
N SER A 104 7.75 3.36 -5.83
CA SER A 104 7.65 4.07 -4.54
C SER A 104 6.72 3.33 -3.58
N LEU A 105 5.51 2.99 -4.01
CA LEU A 105 4.51 2.37 -3.15
C LEU A 105 4.86 0.93 -2.78
N VAL A 106 5.32 0.13 -3.73
CA VAL A 106 5.70 -1.27 -3.46
C VAL A 106 6.86 -1.32 -2.46
N SER A 107 7.87 -0.47 -2.64
CA SER A 107 9.03 -0.42 -1.76
C SER A 107 8.73 0.13 -0.36
N LEU A 108 7.66 0.92 -0.21
CA LEU A 108 7.16 1.38 1.09
C LEU A 108 6.26 0.31 1.73
N VAL A 109 5.23 -0.12 1.01
CA VAL A 109 4.11 -0.91 1.55
C VAL A 109 4.52 -2.34 1.89
N ALA A 110 5.34 -2.99 1.04
CA ALA A 110 5.71 -4.39 1.26
C ALA A 110 6.48 -4.60 2.56
N PRO A 111 7.62 -3.90 2.82
CA PRO A 111 8.35 -4.08 4.07
C PRO A 111 7.60 -3.53 5.28
N ALA A 112 6.89 -2.39 5.15
CA ALA A 112 6.11 -1.83 6.24
C ALA A 112 5.04 -2.82 6.74
N SER A 113 4.28 -3.40 5.83
CA SER A 113 3.22 -4.36 6.15
C SER A 113 3.76 -5.72 6.61
N ALA A 114 4.89 -6.15 6.07
CA ALA A 114 5.53 -7.40 6.50
C ALA A 114 5.99 -7.32 7.96
N ILE A 115 6.63 -6.21 8.35
CA ILE A 115 7.07 -5.98 9.73
C ILE A 115 5.85 -5.87 10.65
N TYR A 116 4.84 -5.09 10.27
CA TYR A 116 3.63 -4.94 11.06
C TYR A 116 2.89 -6.27 11.27
N ARG A 117 2.91 -7.17 10.28
CA ARG A 117 2.28 -8.49 10.40
C ARG A 117 2.94 -9.38 11.46
N HIS A 118 4.24 -9.18 11.74
CA HIS A 118 4.96 -9.91 12.80
C HIS A 118 4.75 -9.28 14.18
N ASP A 119 4.52 -7.96 14.25
CA ASP A 119 4.32 -7.22 15.48
C ASP A 119 3.12 -6.28 15.31
N LEU A 120 1.91 -6.78 15.65
CA LEU A 120 0.63 -6.07 15.52
C LEU A 120 0.44 -4.97 16.58
N THR A 121 1.52 -4.29 16.97
CA THR A 121 1.51 -3.18 17.93
C THR A 121 1.71 -1.85 17.21
N LEU A 122 1.48 -0.73 17.94
CA LEU A 122 1.85 0.59 17.43
C LEU A 122 3.35 0.70 17.17
N GLY A 123 4.16 0.05 18.01
CA GLY A 123 5.61 -0.01 17.82
C GLY A 123 5.99 -0.75 16.53
N GLY A 124 5.33 -1.88 16.25
CA GLY A 124 5.50 -2.62 15.01
C GLY A 124 5.09 -1.82 13.78
N ALA A 125 3.98 -1.06 13.86
CA ALA A 125 3.55 -0.18 12.77
C ALA A 125 4.59 0.92 12.49
N VAL A 126 5.07 1.60 13.54
CA VAL A 126 6.09 2.66 13.39
C VAL A 126 7.40 2.09 12.84
N LYS A 127 7.89 0.96 13.39
CA LYS A 127 9.09 0.27 12.85
C LYS A 127 8.92 -0.09 11.38
N GLY A 128 7.76 -0.65 11.03
CA GLY A 128 7.42 -1.00 9.66
C GLY A 128 7.45 0.22 8.73
N MET A 129 6.81 1.33 9.12
CA MET A 129 6.80 2.57 8.35
C MET A 129 8.21 3.16 8.19
N VAL A 130 9.05 3.13 9.24
CA VAL A 130 10.43 3.62 9.16
C VAL A 130 11.26 2.78 8.19
N VAL A 131 11.22 1.46 8.32
CA VAL A 131 11.97 0.55 7.42
C VAL A 131 11.45 0.64 5.99
N GLY A 132 10.13 0.61 5.79
CA GLY A 132 9.52 0.78 4.48
C GLY A 132 9.84 2.14 3.86
N GLY A 133 9.81 3.21 4.66
CA GLY A 133 10.20 4.54 4.23
C GLY A 133 11.66 4.63 3.77
N LEU A 134 12.59 4.02 4.51
CA LEU A 134 14.00 3.95 4.11
C LEU A 134 14.19 3.15 2.82
N CYS A 135 13.52 2.00 2.68
CA CYS A 135 13.54 1.23 1.44
C CYS A 135 13.00 2.05 0.26
N SER A 136 11.86 2.73 0.44
CA SER A 136 11.27 3.57 -0.59
C SER A 136 12.18 4.74 -0.97
N LEU A 137 12.77 5.42 0.01
CA LEU A 137 13.70 6.52 -0.24
C LEU A 137 14.87 6.07 -1.12
N ILE A 138 15.52 4.96 -0.76
CA ILE A 138 16.68 4.43 -1.51
C ILE A 138 16.25 4.03 -2.94
N ILE A 139 15.17 3.26 -3.06
CA ILE A 139 14.68 2.78 -4.37
C ILE A 139 14.24 3.95 -5.24
N CYS A 140 13.53 4.94 -4.70
CA CYS A 140 13.10 6.10 -5.46
C CYS A 140 14.26 6.97 -5.94
N VAL A 141 15.28 7.19 -5.11
CA VAL A 141 16.48 7.93 -5.51
C VAL A 141 17.22 7.21 -6.65
N LEU A 142 17.44 5.89 -6.51
CA LEU A 142 18.11 5.10 -7.54
C LEU A 142 17.27 5.01 -8.83
N ALA A 143 15.95 4.82 -8.70
CA ALA A 143 15.06 4.76 -9.85
C ALA A 143 15.01 6.11 -10.60
N ASN A 144 15.00 7.26 -9.90
CA ASN A 144 15.06 8.56 -10.54
C ASN A 144 16.32 8.78 -11.38
N LEU A 145 17.49 8.26 -10.95
CA LEU A 145 18.73 8.34 -11.75
C LEU A 145 18.60 7.67 -13.12
N VAL A 146 17.79 6.62 -13.20
CA VAL A 146 17.61 5.84 -14.43
C VAL A 146 16.38 6.29 -15.21
N VAL A 147 15.25 6.47 -14.54
CA VAL A 147 13.95 6.71 -15.17
C VAL A 147 13.78 8.16 -15.59
N THR A 148 14.19 9.14 -14.76
CA THR A 148 13.98 10.56 -15.06
C THR A 148 14.60 11.01 -16.37
N PRO A 149 15.85 10.63 -16.72
CA PRO A 149 16.44 10.98 -18.02
C PRO A 149 15.74 10.40 -19.25
N LEU A 150 14.92 9.35 -19.07
CA LEU A 150 14.23 8.69 -20.19
C LEU A 150 13.04 9.50 -20.73
N TYR A 151 12.46 10.38 -19.92
CA TYR A 151 11.26 11.14 -20.29
C TYR A 151 11.39 12.65 -20.06
N THR A 152 12.50 13.10 -19.46
CA THR A 152 12.82 14.52 -19.31
C THR A 152 14.06 14.86 -20.12
N ALA A 153 14.27 16.14 -20.38
CA ALA A 153 15.52 16.62 -21.02
C ALA A 153 16.70 16.75 -20.02
N VAL A 154 16.56 16.20 -18.80
CA VAL A 154 17.53 16.29 -17.71
C VAL A 154 18.54 15.14 -17.84
N SER A 155 19.84 15.45 -17.80
CA SER A 155 20.90 14.43 -17.86
C SER A 155 21.03 13.65 -16.54
N ILE A 156 21.67 12.48 -16.58
CA ILE A 156 21.95 11.68 -15.36
C ILE A 156 22.77 12.51 -14.35
N SER A 157 23.73 13.32 -14.82
CA SER A 157 24.54 14.19 -13.95
C SER A 157 23.71 15.25 -13.27
N ASP A 158 22.74 15.83 -13.96
CA ASP A 158 21.86 16.84 -13.39
C ASP A 158 20.88 16.20 -12.38
N VAL A 159 20.33 15.03 -12.68
CA VAL A 159 19.54 14.25 -11.71
C VAL A 159 20.36 13.90 -10.46
N ALA A 160 21.63 13.52 -10.64
CA ALA A 160 22.53 13.24 -9.53
C ALA A 160 22.79 14.51 -8.67
N ALA A 161 22.92 15.67 -9.27
CA ALA A 161 23.03 16.95 -8.56
C ALA A 161 21.74 17.32 -7.79
N MET A 162 20.57 16.85 -8.26
CA MET A 162 19.28 17.04 -7.61
C MET A 162 19.01 16.09 -6.44
N ILE A 163 19.81 15.05 -6.22
CA ILE A 163 19.56 14.04 -5.18
C ILE A 163 19.40 14.72 -3.81
N VAL A 164 20.38 15.48 -3.38
CA VAL A 164 20.39 16.08 -2.04
C VAL A 164 19.37 17.25 -1.93
N PRO A 165 19.31 18.21 -2.86
CA PRO A 165 18.44 19.38 -2.69
C PRO A 165 16.96 19.10 -3.04
N ILE A 166 16.64 18.11 -3.84
CA ILE A 166 15.28 17.92 -4.36
C ILE A 166 14.76 16.50 -4.09
N LEU A 167 15.46 15.44 -4.56
CA LEU A 167 14.92 14.07 -4.51
C LEU A 167 14.76 13.54 -3.09
N ILE A 168 15.76 13.75 -2.22
CA ILE A 168 15.69 13.32 -0.81
C ILE A 168 14.59 14.07 -0.07
N PRO A 169 14.54 15.43 -0.07
CA PRO A 169 13.48 16.17 0.61
C PRO A 169 12.07 15.82 0.09
N PHE A 170 11.90 15.67 -1.22
CA PHE A 170 10.62 15.30 -1.81
C PHE A 170 10.15 13.92 -1.31
N ASN A 171 10.99 12.91 -1.44
CA ASN A 171 10.63 11.55 -1.04
C ASN A 171 10.39 11.45 0.48
N LEU A 172 11.18 12.16 1.30
CA LEU A 172 10.92 12.23 2.75
C LEU A 172 9.57 12.84 3.07
N ILE A 173 9.21 13.98 2.45
CA ILE A 173 7.91 14.62 2.63
C ILE A 173 6.79 13.67 2.20
N LYS A 174 6.90 13.06 1.02
CA LYS A 174 5.94 12.08 0.51
C LYS A 174 5.73 10.93 1.50
N ILE A 175 6.81 10.27 1.92
CA ILE A 175 6.78 9.14 2.87
C ILE A 175 6.15 9.55 4.20
N ILE A 176 6.53 10.70 4.76
CA ILE A 176 5.96 11.20 6.01
C ILE A 176 4.46 11.44 5.87
N LEU A 177 4.02 12.09 4.81
CA LEU A 177 2.59 12.35 4.57
C LEU A 177 1.79 11.05 4.42
N GLU A 178 2.32 10.07 3.70
CA GLU A 178 1.69 8.76 3.53
C GLU A 178 1.62 7.98 4.86
N CYS A 179 2.69 7.95 5.64
CA CYS A 179 2.74 7.28 6.93
C CYS A 179 1.84 7.95 7.97
N VAL A 180 1.87 9.28 8.07
CA VAL A 180 0.99 10.04 8.98
C VAL A 180 -0.46 9.87 8.57
N GLY A 181 -0.78 10.02 7.28
CA GLY A 181 -2.12 9.78 6.77
C GLY A 181 -2.63 8.38 7.10
N CYS A 182 -1.82 7.36 6.88
CA CYS A 182 -2.14 5.98 7.26
C CYS A 182 -2.39 5.86 8.78
N ALA A 183 -1.52 6.40 9.62
CA ALA A 183 -1.66 6.32 11.07
C ALA A 183 -2.96 6.98 11.58
N LEU A 184 -3.38 8.09 10.96
CA LEU A 184 -4.61 8.79 11.33
C LEU A 184 -5.87 8.02 10.95
N ILE A 185 -5.90 7.41 9.76
CA ILE A 185 -7.11 6.78 9.23
C ILE A 185 -7.18 5.27 9.49
N TYR A 186 -6.07 4.61 9.84
CA TYR A 186 -6.04 3.16 10.03
C TYR A 186 -6.99 2.69 11.14
N LYS A 187 -7.01 3.37 12.30
CA LYS A 187 -7.88 3.00 13.43
C LYS A 187 -9.37 3.00 13.07
N PRO A 188 -9.94 4.10 12.50
CA PRO A 188 -11.36 4.10 12.12
C PRO A 188 -11.67 3.08 11.02
N ILE A 189 -10.79 2.91 10.04
CA ILE A 189 -10.99 1.93 8.95
C ILE A 189 -10.90 0.50 9.49
N SER A 190 -9.94 0.17 10.32
CA SER A 190 -9.81 -1.16 10.93
C SER A 190 -11.06 -1.54 11.72
N LYS A 191 -11.66 -0.59 12.47
CA LYS A 191 -12.94 -0.78 13.16
C LYS A 191 -14.09 -1.07 12.19
N ALA A 192 -14.19 -0.33 11.09
CA ALA A 192 -15.23 -0.52 10.09
C ALA A 192 -15.09 -1.86 9.33
N LEU A 193 -13.87 -2.36 9.14
CA LEU A 193 -13.60 -3.62 8.46
C LEU A 193 -13.86 -4.85 9.35
N SER A 194 -13.84 -4.68 10.68
CA SER A 194 -14.09 -5.75 11.66
C SER A 194 -15.57 -5.90 12.04
N ALA A 195 -16.40 -4.92 11.69
CA ALA A 195 -17.87 -4.97 11.88
C ALA A 195 -18.54 -5.71 10.72
#